data_88c97c367b8a4defa52b51b489350469
#
_entry.id   88c97c367b8a4defa52b51b489350469
#
_cell.length_a   1.000
_cell.length_b   1.000
_cell.length_c   1.000
_cell.angle_alpha   90.00
_cell.angle_beta   90.00
_cell.angle_gamma   90.00
#
_symmetry.space_group_name_H-M   'P 1'
#
loop_
_entity.id
_entity.type
_entity.pdbx_description
1 polymer ?
#
loop_
_entity_poly.entity_id
_entity_poly.type
_entity_poly.pdbx_seq_one_letter_code
_entity_poly.pdbx_strand_id
1 'polypeptide(L)'
;MAEAHLNRIATATPRHEVHDTFRRFAGYQITEPKIHTAFARLAERSQVNTRWSVLEPLPDATGTADGFYRLDRFPRTGERMARYEREAPALAGMALDRLAFDGSEVTHLILATCTGFAAPGLDHWIIREYGLPNDVERTIVGFMGCQAAINALKLARHAVRSDPRARVLVVNLELCSLHLQPSSEVEQLLCFLLFADGCSAALVTAEEEGFRMDGFHAALFPDASDQITWHIGDAGFDMTLAGTVPLTLARALPDHTRAILGGANHGDIDLWAVHPGGRSILDAVMHGLDIPPEGLDTSRTVLRDNGNMSSATVMFVLEQMLARSEAGQRGVALAFGPGLSAETMRFTAC
;
A
#
# COMPACT_ATOMS: atom_id res chain seq x y z
N MET A 1 -25.18 14.20 -10.71
CA MET A 1 -23.85 14.35 -10.08
C MET A 1 -22.84 13.80 -11.06
N ALA A 2 -21.72 14.47 -11.25
CA ALA A 2 -20.66 13.98 -12.15
C ALA A 2 -20.17 12.60 -11.71
N GLU A 3 -19.77 11.79 -12.65
CA GLU A 3 -19.04 10.55 -12.39
C GLU A 3 -17.55 10.87 -12.25
N ALA A 4 -16.88 10.14 -11.42
CA ALA A 4 -15.44 10.33 -11.20
C ALA A 4 -14.69 9.11 -11.71
N HIS A 5 -13.61 9.37 -12.43
CA HIS A 5 -12.80 8.35 -13.08
C HIS A 5 -11.37 8.40 -12.56
N LEU A 6 -10.82 7.24 -12.25
CA LEU A 6 -9.39 7.04 -12.02
C LEU A 6 -8.74 6.91 -13.41
N ASN A 7 -8.30 8.08 -13.95
CA ASN A 7 -7.91 8.17 -15.34
C ASN A 7 -6.54 7.56 -15.63
N ARG A 8 -5.57 7.85 -14.75
CA ARG A 8 -4.19 7.38 -14.92
C ARG A 8 -3.59 7.00 -13.57
N ILE A 9 -2.71 6.03 -13.60
CA ILE A 9 -1.90 5.59 -12.46
C ILE A 9 -0.47 5.43 -12.95
N ALA A 10 0.49 5.87 -12.14
CA ALA A 10 1.89 5.57 -12.32
C ALA A 10 2.48 5.11 -10.98
N THR A 11 3.35 4.13 -11.02
CA THR A 11 3.98 3.56 -9.84
C THR A 11 5.50 3.63 -9.91
N ALA A 12 6.15 3.64 -8.76
CA ALA A 12 7.59 3.63 -8.65
C ALA A 12 8.06 2.86 -7.43
N THR A 13 9.16 2.14 -7.58
CA THR A 13 9.93 1.54 -6.49
C THR A 13 11.29 2.21 -6.38
N PRO A 14 11.92 2.25 -5.20
CA PRO A 14 13.31 2.65 -5.07
C PRO A 14 14.25 1.72 -5.84
N ARG A 15 15.54 2.07 -5.87
CA ARG A 15 16.53 1.39 -6.71
C ARG A 15 17.15 0.13 -6.11
N HIS A 16 17.13 -0.02 -4.77
CA HIS A 16 17.84 -1.10 -4.10
C HIS A 16 16.92 -2.30 -3.87
N GLU A 17 17.28 -3.43 -4.50
CA GLU A 17 16.66 -4.71 -4.18
C GLU A 17 17.24 -5.22 -2.86
N VAL A 18 16.37 -5.59 -1.91
CA VAL A 18 16.78 -5.89 -0.53
C VAL A 18 16.24 -7.20 0.03
N HIS A 19 15.48 -7.99 -0.75
CA HIS A 19 14.75 -9.12 -0.18
C HIS A 19 15.66 -10.12 0.53
N ASP A 20 16.66 -10.65 -0.18
CA ASP A 20 17.56 -11.64 0.41
C ASP A 20 18.46 -11.04 1.49
N THR A 21 18.98 -9.83 1.24
CA THR A 21 19.89 -9.17 2.16
C THR A 21 19.20 -8.82 3.49
N PHE A 22 17.98 -8.26 3.44
CA PHE A 22 17.22 -7.95 4.66
C PHE A 22 16.72 -9.20 5.36
N ARG A 23 16.37 -10.26 4.63
CA ARG A 23 16.07 -11.57 5.21
C ARG A 23 17.25 -12.13 6.01
N ARG A 24 18.46 -12.07 5.44
CA ARG A 24 19.69 -12.49 6.13
C ARG A 24 20.01 -11.60 7.33
N PHE A 25 19.86 -10.27 7.18
CA PHE A 25 20.02 -9.30 8.27
C PHE A 25 19.09 -9.62 9.45
N ALA A 26 17.81 -9.88 9.18
CA ALA A 26 16.85 -10.31 10.19
C ALA A 26 17.25 -11.65 10.82
N GLY A 27 17.74 -12.60 10.04
CA GLY A 27 18.23 -13.89 10.51
C GLY A 27 19.38 -13.76 11.52
N TYR A 28 20.27 -12.79 11.36
CA TYR A 28 21.36 -12.54 12.33
C TYR A 28 20.86 -12.01 13.68
N GLN A 29 19.65 -11.48 13.77
CA GLN A 29 19.04 -11.01 15.02
C GLN A 29 18.41 -12.18 15.83
N ILE A 30 18.17 -13.33 15.18
CA ILE A 30 17.45 -14.44 15.78
C ILE A 30 18.46 -15.37 16.46
N THR A 31 18.46 -15.38 17.78
CA THR A 31 19.35 -16.24 18.60
C THR A 31 18.80 -17.62 18.88
N GLU A 32 17.46 -17.79 18.87
CA GLU A 32 16.81 -19.06 19.18
C GLU A 32 16.69 -19.96 17.95
N PRO A 33 17.23 -21.21 17.96
CA PRO A 33 17.19 -22.11 16.80
C PRO A 33 15.77 -22.47 16.32
N LYS A 34 14.80 -22.54 17.23
CA LYS A 34 13.40 -22.83 16.88
C LYS A 34 12.76 -21.67 16.10
N ILE A 35 13.02 -20.43 16.55
CA ILE A 35 12.52 -19.21 15.88
C ILE A 35 13.20 -19.06 14.53
N HIS A 36 14.51 -19.29 14.45
CA HIS A 36 15.26 -19.26 13.19
C HIS A 36 14.67 -20.26 12.16
N THR A 37 14.35 -21.48 12.59
CA THR A 37 13.72 -22.48 11.72
C THR A 37 12.32 -22.05 11.28
N ALA A 38 11.51 -21.47 12.18
CA ALA A 38 10.19 -20.93 11.84
C ALA A 38 10.30 -19.78 10.84
N PHE A 39 11.22 -18.84 11.05
CA PHE A 39 11.49 -17.72 10.15
C PHE A 39 11.89 -18.18 8.74
N ALA A 40 12.80 -19.17 8.63
CA ALA A 40 13.19 -19.73 7.33
C ALA A 40 12.00 -20.33 6.57
N ARG A 41 11.12 -21.07 7.26
CA ARG A 41 9.89 -21.61 6.66
C ARG A 41 8.89 -20.52 6.25
N LEU A 42 8.77 -19.45 7.02
CA LEU A 42 7.92 -18.29 6.66
C LEU A 42 8.46 -17.60 5.42
N ALA A 43 9.78 -17.43 5.32
CA ALA A 43 10.44 -16.84 4.14
C ALA A 43 10.12 -17.63 2.88
N GLU A 44 10.28 -18.96 2.90
CA GLU A 44 9.95 -19.83 1.76
C GLU A 44 8.46 -19.75 1.36
N ARG A 45 7.57 -19.57 2.34
CA ARG A 45 6.12 -19.55 2.11
C ARG A 45 5.57 -18.17 1.76
N SER A 46 6.34 -17.10 1.95
CA SER A 46 5.89 -15.72 1.72
C SER A 46 5.50 -15.46 0.27
N GLN A 47 6.11 -16.18 -0.67
CA GLN A 47 5.99 -15.97 -2.13
C GLN A 47 6.47 -14.57 -2.58
N VAL A 48 7.28 -13.90 -1.76
CA VAL A 48 7.95 -12.65 -2.12
C VAL A 48 9.34 -13.00 -2.65
N ASN A 49 9.65 -12.58 -3.87
CA ASN A 49 10.95 -12.81 -4.50
C ASN A 49 11.83 -11.56 -4.46
N THR A 50 11.21 -10.39 -4.62
CA THR A 50 11.92 -9.11 -4.62
C THR A 50 11.20 -8.10 -3.73
N ARG A 51 11.98 -7.23 -3.09
CA ARG A 51 11.50 -6.07 -2.34
C ARG A 51 12.46 -4.92 -2.55
N TRP A 52 11.91 -3.73 -2.59
CA TRP A 52 12.65 -2.52 -2.90
C TRP A 52 12.75 -1.62 -1.69
N SER A 53 13.88 -0.93 -1.53
CA SER A 53 14.11 0.00 -0.43
C SER A 53 14.90 1.22 -0.88
N VAL A 54 14.67 2.35 -0.18
CA VAL A 54 15.54 3.54 -0.27
C VAL A 54 16.90 3.31 0.40
N LEU A 55 17.03 2.25 1.19
CA LEU A 55 18.24 1.90 1.92
C LEU A 55 19.12 0.95 1.08
N GLU A 56 20.36 1.35 0.84
CA GLU A 56 21.35 0.49 0.20
C GLU A 56 21.87 -0.57 1.18
N PRO A 57 21.65 -1.87 0.93
CA PRO A 57 22.12 -2.91 1.83
C PRO A 57 23.61 -3.16 1.66
N LEU A 58 24.30 -3.58 2.73
CA LEU A 58 25.64 -4.15 2.62
C LEU A 58 25.56 -5.58 2.05
N PRO A 59 26.49 -5.98 1.14
CA PRO A 59 26.45 -7.29 0.50
C PRO A 59 26.52 -8.48 1.45
N ASP A 60 27.18 -8.30 2.61
CA ASP A 60 27.30 -9.32 3.67
C ASP A 60 26.06 -9.39 4.58
N ALA A 61 25.07 -8.50 4.35
CA ALA A 61 23.84 -8.39 5.14
C ALA A 61 24.07 -8.01 6.62
N THR A 62 25.14 -7.28 6.95
CA THR A 62 25.40 -6.80 8.32
C THR A 62 24.77 -5.44 8.62
N GLY A 63 24.11 -4.83 7.63
CA GLY A 63 23.44 -3.54 7.76
C GLY A 63 23.23 -2.83 6.44
N THR A 64 23.18 -1.50 6.49
CA THR A 64 23.08 -0.61 5.32
C THR A 64 24.39 0.15 5.10
N ALA A 65 24.66 0.53 3.85
CA ALA A 65 25.92 1.13 3.42
C ALA A 65 26.26 2.44 4.18
N ASP A 66 25.22 3.18 4.57
CA ASP A 66 25.35 4.44 5.33
C ASP A 66 25.27 4.23 6.86
N GLY A 67 25.16 2.98 7.31
CA GLY A 67 25.07 2.65 8.74
C GLY A 67 23.73 3.02 9.40
N PHE A 68 22.67 3.24 8.62
CA PHE A 68 21.32 3.47 9.16
C PHE A 68 20.87 2.27 9.99
N TYR A 69 21.03 1.04 9.46
CA TYR A 69 20.94 -0.21 10.21
C TYR A 69 22.30 -0.84 10.36
N ARG A 70 22.57 -1.35 11.56
CA ARG A 70 23.73 -2.19 11.91
C ARG A 70 23.28 -3.27 12.87
N LEU A 71 24.00 -4.37 12.97
CA LEU A 71 23.66 -5.47 13.87
C LEU A 71 23.59 -5.06 15.34
N ASP A 72 24.43 -4.07 15.72
CA ASP A 72 24.53 -3.54 17.08
C ASP A 72 23.75 -2.24 17.31
N ARG A 73 23.10 -1.67 16.25
CA ARG A 73 22.42 -0.37 16.34
C ARG A 73 21.25 -0.27 15.38
N PHE A 74 20.09 0.10 15.92
CA PHE A 74 18.91 0.49 15.15
C PHE A 74 18.60 1.97 15.36
N PRO A 75 18.14 2.69 14.32
CA PRO A 75 17.83 4.11 14.44
C PRO A 75 16.60 4.34 15.32
N ARG A 76 16.57 5.47 16.04
CA ARG A 76 15.39 5.92 16.78
C ARG A 76 14.39 6.60 15.86
N THR A 77 13.15 6.81 16.34
CA THR A 77 12.05 7.38 15.56
C THR A 77 12.43 8.69 14.88
N GLY A 78 13.10 9.63 15.57
CA GLY A 78 13.53 10.88 14.97
C GLY A 78 14.52 10.70 13.80
N GLU A 79 15.45 9.74 13.89
CA GLU A 79 16.38 9.43 12.80
C GLU A 79 15.64 8.83 11.58
N ARG A 80 14.59 8.03 11.83
CA ARG A 80 13.75 7.45 10.77
C ARG A 80 12.91 8.51 10.08
N MET A 81 12.36 9.48 10.83
CA MET A 81 11.62 10.61 10.27
C MET A 81 12.53 11.52 9.44
N ALA A 82 13.71 11.84 9.92
CA ALA A 82 14.70 12.61 9.15
C ALA A 82 15.11 11.87 7.86
N ARG A 83 15.16 10.53 7.89
CA ARG A 83 15.41 9.72 6.69
C ARG A 83 14.22 9.78 5.74
N TYR A 84 12.99 9.64 6.23
CA TYR A 84 11.78 9.77 5.44
C TYR A 84 11.74 11.12 4.70
N GLU A 85 11.94 12.22 5.40
CA GLU A 85 11.94 13.57 4.80
C GLU A 85 12.96 13.72 3.67
N ARG A 86 14.11 13.06 3.77
CA ARG A 86 15.16 13.10 2.76
C ARG A 86 14.86 12.24 1.54
N GLU A 87 14.28 11.04 1.73
CA GLU A 87 14.12 10.05 0.66
C GLU A 87 12.76 10.12 -0.04
N ALA A 88 11.70 10.51 0.67
CA ALA A 88 10.34 10.55 0.13
C ALA A 88 10.20 11.42 -1.13
N PRO A 89 10.83 12.62 -1.22
CA PRO A 89 10.77 13.44 -2.42
C PRO A 89 11.27 12.74 -3.69
N ALA A 90 12.41 12.07 -3.60
CA ALA A 90 12.99 11.40 -4.77
C ALA A 90 12.10 10.25 -5.27
N LEU A 91 11.53 9.46 -4.36
CA LEU A 91 10.63 8.36 -4.73
C LEU A 91 9.30 8.89 -5.26
N ALA A 92 8.73 9.95 -4.66
CA ALA A 92 7.53 10.60 -5.17
C ALA A 92 7.75 11.14 -6.59
N GLY A 93 8.89 11.80 -6.82
CA GLY A 93 9.29 12.31 -8.13
C GLY A 93 9.26 11.24 -9.21
N MET A 94 9.78 10.05 -8.92
CA MET A 94 9.79 8.94 -9.88
C MET A 94 8.37 8.52 -10.33
N ALA A 95 7.39 8.53 -9.44
CA ALA A 95 6.00 8.21 -9.78
C ALA A 95 5.31 9.37 -10.50
N LEU A 96 5.53 10.60 -10.03
CA LEU A 96 4.92 11.81 -10.59
C LEU A 96 5.41 12.08 -12.02
N ASP A 97 6.71 11.92 -12.28
CA ASP A 97 7.30 12.06 -13.62
C ASP A 97 6.69 11.06 -14.62
N ARG A 98 6.43 9.83 -14.17
CA ARG A 98 5.78 8.80 -15.00
C ARG A 98 4.30 9.06 -15.24
N LEU A 99 3.61 9.73 -14.32
CA LEU A 99 2.19 10.06 -14.46
C LEU A 99 1.94 11.07 -15.59
N ALA A 100 2.92 11.91 -15.90
CA ALA A 100 2.89 12.88 -17.01
C ALA A 100 1.62 13.75 -17.00
N PHE A 101 1.42 14.54 -15.95
CA PHE A 101 0.29 15.46 -15.75
C PHE A 101 0.74 16.93 -15.81
N ASP A 102 -0.20 17.85 -16.03
CA ASP A 102 0.05 19.29 -15.88
C ASP A 102 -0.26 19.71 -14.44
N GLY A 103 0.78 20.06 -13.68
CA GLY A 103 0.64 20.48 -12.29
C GLY A 103 -0.22 21.74 -12.13
N SER A 104 -0.21 22.66 -13.11
CA SER A 104 -0.98 23.92 -13.05
C SER A 104 -2.50 23.71 -13.09
N GLU A 105 -2.95 22.55 -13.55
CA GLU A 105 -4.37 22.20 -13.62
C GLU A 105 -4.88 21.48 -12.37
N VAL A 106 -3.98 21.05 -11.46
CA VAL A 106 -4.36 20.30 -10.26
C VAL A 106 -5.09 21.21 -9.27
N THR A 107 -6.29 20.82 -8.90
CA THR A 107 -7.13 21.55 -7.94
C THR A 107 -7.05 20.98 -6.53
N HIS A 108 -6.78 19.68 -6.41
CA HIS A 108 -6.70 18.98 -5.13
C HIS A 108 -5.48 18.04 -5.11
N LEU A 109 -4.76 18.07 -4.00
CA LEU A 109 -3.69 17.10 -3.69
C LEU A 109 -4.08 16.26 -2.49
N ILE A 110 -4.19 14.95 -2.68
CA ILE A 110 -4.43 13.99 -1.61
C ILE A 110 -3.18 13.12 -1.47
N LEU A 111 -2.52 13.20 -0.31
CA LEU A 111 -1.34 12.40 0.02
C LEU A 111 -1.68 11.36 1.09
N ALA A 112 -1.47 10.08 0.79
CA ALA A 112 -1.58 9.00 1.77
C ALA A 112 -0.19 8.48 2.16
N THR A 113 0.10 8.42 3.46
CA THR A 113 1.32 7.84 4.02
C THR A 113 1.11 7.42 5.47
N CYS A 114 1.72 6.31 5.86
CA CYS A 114 1.71 5.80 7.24
C CYS A 114 3.11 5.65 7.81
N THR A 115 4.16 5.96 7.05
CA THR A 115 5.55 5.62 7.38
C THR A 115 6.42 6.84 7.67
N GLY A 116 5.86 8.06 7.55
CA GLY A 116 6.57 9.27 7.96
C GLY A 116 5.69 10.50 7.91
N PHE A 117 6.02 11.49 8.77
CA PHE A 117 5.30 12.74 8.88
C PHE A 117 6.26 13.90 9.12
N ALA A 118 6.03 14.97 8.39
CA ALA A 118 6.72 16.25 8.55
C ALA A 118 5.74 17.40 8.27
N ALA A 119 5.99 18.55 8.86
CA ALA A 119 5.26 19.76 8.57
C ALA A 119 6.24 20.96 8.52
N PRO A 120 6.45 21.60 7.35
CA PRO A 120 5.89 21.27 6.03
C PRO A 120 6.35 19.90 5.54
N GLY A 121 5.44 19.15 4.87
CA GLY A 121 5.68 17.78 4.45
C GLY A 121 5.92 17.61 2.95
N LEU A 122 5.80 16.35 2.51
CA LEU A 122 5.96 15.97 1.10
C LEU A 122 4.96 16.69 0.19
N ASP A 123 3.76 17.01 0.69
CA ASP A 123 2.75 17.80 -0.02
C ASP A 123 3.29 19.18 -0.45
N HIS A 124 4.01 19.88 0.42
CA HIS A 124 4.66 21.16 0.09
C HIS A 124 5.74 21.01 -0.98
N TRP A 125 6.52 19.93 -0.91
CA TRP A 125 7.53 19.64 -1.92
C TRP A 125 6.88 19.39 -3.29
N ILE A 126 5.82 18.59 -3.35
CA ILE A 126 5.08 18.29 -4.58
C ILE A 126 4.54 19.58 -5.22
N ILE A 127 3.90 20.45 -4.43
CA ILE A 127 3.35 21.71 -4.91
C ILE A 127 4.43 22.57 -5.60
N ARG A 128 5.58 22.70 -4.97
CA ARG A 128 6.67 23.54 -5.49
C ARG A 128 7.35 22.92 -6.70
N GLU A 129 7.63 21.64 -6.66
CA GLU A 129 8.40 20.93 -7.69
C GLU A 129 7.57 20.77 -8.97
N TYR A 130 6.28 20.50 -8.85
CA TYR A 130 5.38 20.26 -9.99
C TYR A 130 4.52 21.48 -10.35
N GLY A 131 4.75 22.62 -9.74
CA GLY A 131 4.08 23.87 -10.08
C GLY A 131 2.57 23.85 -9.85
N LEU A 132 2.11 23.17 -8.80
CA LEU A 132 0.69 23.21 -8.45
C LEU A 132 0.29 24.61 -7.99
N PRO A 133 -0.98 25.04 -8.21
CA PRO A 133 -1.47 26.33 -7.74
C PRO A 133 -1.28 26.52 -6.23
N ASN A 134 -1.03 27.75 -5.80
CA ASN A 134 -0.83 28.06 -4.37
C ASN A 134 -2.11 27.90 -3.53
N ASP A 135 -3.26 27.86 -4.18
CA ASP A 135 -4.58 27.65 -3.59
C ASP A 135 -5.08 26.21 -3.76
N VAL A 136 -4.22 25.28 -4.20
CA VAL A 136 -4.55 23.85 -4.28
C VAL A 136 -5.06 23.33 -2.93
N GLU A 137 -6.20 22.66 -2.94
CA GLU A 137 -6.75 22.05 -1.73
C GLU A 137 -5.93 20.81 -1.35
N ARG A 138 -5.48 20.73 -0.09
CA ARG A 138 -4.59 19.66 0.40
C ARG A 138 -5.23 18.81 1.48
N THR A 139 -5.09 17.50 1.35
CA THR A 139 -5.52 16.54 2.37
C THR A 139 -4.45 15.47 2.56
N ILE A 140 -4.10 15.19 3.80
CA ILE A 140 -3.20 14.07 4.16
C ILE A 140 -4.02 12.98 4.83
N VAL A 141 -3.97 11.77 4.26
CA VAL A 141 -4.56 10.53 4.81
C VAL A 141 -3.47 9.78 5.54
N GLY A 142 -3.38 9.97 6.85
CA GLY A 142 -2.36 9.37 7.70
C GLY A 142 -2.88 8.21 8.55
N PHE A 143 -2.03 7.23 8.85
CA PHE A 143 -2.30 6.14 9.79
C PHE A 143 -3.56 5.27 9.50
N MET A 144 -4.00 5.23 8.23
CA MET A 144 -5.07 4.34 7.80
C MET A 144 -4.55 2.95 7.36
N GLY A 145 -3.23 2.75 7.38
CA GLY A 145 -2.58 1.50 6.97
C GLY A 145 -2.74 1.21 5.48
N CYS A 146 -2.70 -0.08 5.14
CA CYS A 146 -2.69 -0.52 3.74
C CYS A 146 -3.96 -0.15 2.94
N GLN A 147 -5.05 0.19 3.61
CA GLN A 147 -6.30 0.62 2.96
C GLN A 147 -6.33 2.11 2.59
N ALA A 148 -5.33 2.91 3.00
CA ALA A 148 -5.32 4.36 2.83
C ALA A 148 -5.49 4.82 1.37
N ALA A 149 -5.03 4.03 0.39
CA ALA A 149 -5.25 4.34 -1.02
C ALA A 149 -6.73 4.33 -1.40
N ILE A 150 -7.51 3.37 -0.91
CA ILE A 150 -8.96 3.31 -1.16
C ILE A 150 -9.65 4.51 -0.49
N ASN A 151 -9.21 4.90 0.71
CA ASN A 151 -9.71 6.11 1.37
C ASN A 151 -9.38 7.38 0.56
N ALA A 152 -8.15 7.49 0.04
CA ALA A 152 -7.73 8.61 -0.80
C ALA A 152 -8.55 8.68 -2.11
N LEU A 153 -8.77 7.56 -2.79
CA LEU A 153 -9.62 7.49 -3.98
C LEU A 153 -11.09 7.85 -3.66
N LYS A 154 -11.60 7.44 -2.49
CA LYS A 154 -12.94 7.83 -2.01
C LYS A 154 -13.05 9.36 -1.87
N LEU A 155 -12.05 10.00 -1.28
CA LEU A 155 -12.00 11.46 -1.15
C LEU A 155 -11.90 12.14 -2.52
N ALA A 156 -11.05 11.64 -3.41
CA ALA A 156 -10.93 12.15 -4.78
C ALA A 156 -12.27 12.08 -5.54
N ARG A 157 -12.98 10.95 -5.43
CA ARG A 157 -14.33 10.82 -5.98
C ARG A 157 -15.30 11.85 -5.41
N HIS A 158 -15.24 12.13 -4.12
CA HIS A 158 -16.11 13.14 -3.49
C HIS A 158 -15.80 14.53 -4.03
N ALA A 159 -14.53 14.90 -4.21
CA ALA A 159 -14.13 16.18 -4.79
C ALA A 159 -14.69 16.35 -6.21
N VAL A 160 -14.47 15.37 -7.11
CA VAL A 160 -14.96 15.40 -8.49
C VAL A 160 -16.50 15.43 -8.56
N ARG A 161 -17.18 14.71 -7.70
CA ARG A 161 -18.66 14.74 -7.66
C ARG A 161 -19.23 16.05 -7.13
N SER A 162 -18.47 16.75 -6.30
CA SER A 162 -18.81 18.08 -5.79
C SER A 162 -18.56 19.18 -6.82
N ASP A 163 -17.40 19.13 -7.47
CA ASP A 163 -17.06 20.00 -8.61
C ASP A 163 -16.54 19.16 -9.79
N PRO A 164 -17.30 19.07 -10.90
CA PRO A 164 -16.89 18.32 -12.09
C PRO A 164 -15.60 18.84 -12.76
N ARG A 165 -15.13 20.03 -12.41
CA ARG A 165 -13.87 20.60 -12.90
C ARG A 165 -12.68 20.19 -12.03
N ALA A 166 -12.93 19.50 -10.90
CA ALA A 166 -11.86 19.07 -10.02
C ALA A 166 -10.90 18.10 -10.76
N ARG A 167 -9.62 18.37 -10.62
CA ARG A 167 -8.51 17.53 -11.08
C ARG A 167 -7.71 17.15 -9.84
N VAL A 168 -7.90 15.93 -9.39
CA VAL A 168 -7.37 15.45 -8.11
C VAL A 168 -6.13 14.60 -8.34
N LEU A 169 -5.00 15.08 -7.83
CA LEU A 169 -3.76 14.30 -7.75
C LEU A 169 -3.76 13.50 -6.46
N VAL A 170 -3.72 12.18 -6.57
CA VAL A 170 -3.63 11.26 -5.43
C VAL A 170 -2.23 10.66 -5.42
N VAL A 171 -1.52 10.79 -4.30
CA VAL A 171 -0.19 10.21 -4.11
C VAL A 171 -0.20 9.29 -2.89
N ASN A 172 0.28 8.05 -3.03
CA ASN A 172 0.47 7.12 -1.93
C ASN A 172 1.96 6.80 -1.86
N LEU A 173 2.61 7.11 -0.74
CA LEU A 173 4.05 6.89 -0.58
C LEU A 173 4.34 6.23 0.76
N GLU A 174 5.07 5.11 0.69
CA GLU A 174 5.44 4.37 1.89
C GLU A 174 6.92 3.97 1.86
N LEU A 175 7.60 4.23 2.96
CA LEU A 175 8.96 3.82 3.23
C LEU A 175 8.97 2.85 4.42
N CYS A 176 8.34 1.69 4.23
CA CYS A 176 8.15 0.70 5.30
C CYS A 176 9.48 0.15 5.82
N SER A 177 10.50 0.09 4.94
CA SER A 177 11.83 -0.39 5.32
C SER A 177 12.51 0.45 6.38
N LEU A 178 12.06 1.69 6.60
CA LEU A 178 12.58 2.56 7.66
C LEU A 178 12.17 2.10 9.07
N HIS A 179 11.18 1.21 9.22
CA HIS A 179 10.62 0.82 10.51
C HIS A 179 10.99 -0.59 10.95
N LEU A 180 11.99 -1.21 10.33
CA LEU A 180 12.54 -2.48 10.83
C LEU A 180 13.09 -2.32 12.24
N GLN A 181 12.74 -3.29 13.11
CA GLN A 181 13.16 -3.29 14.51
C GLN A 181 13.74 -4.64 14.88
N PRO A 182 14.70 -4.69 15.84
CA PRO A 182 15.20 -5.97 16.32
C PRO A 182 14.08 -6.70 17.04
N SER A 183 13.82 -7.94 16.65
CA SER A 183 12.77 -8.74 17.28
C SER A 183 13.06 -10.22 17.19
N SER A 184 12.59 -10.97 18.18
CA SER A 184 12.48 -12.43 18.15
C SER A 184 11.02 -12.88 18.01
N GLU A 185 10.06 -11.95 17.97
CA GLU A 185 8.64 -12.27 17.80
C GLU A 185 8.33 -12.62 16.35
N VAL A 186 7.66 -13.75 16.14
CA VAL A 186 7.40 -14.30 14.80
C VAL A 186 6.56 -13.34 13.95
N GLU A 187 5.59 -12.66 14.54
CA GLU A 187 4.73 -11.67 13.89
C GLU A 187 5.52 -10.47 13.37
N GLN A 188 6.47 -9.96 14.16
CA GLN A 188 7.35 -8.87 13.71
C GLN A 188 8.35 -9.33 12.67
N LEU A 189 8.91 -10.55 12.83
CA LEU A 189 9.79 -11.15 11.84
C LEU A 189 9.10 -11.34 10.49
N LEU A 190 7.78 -11.61 10.48
CA LEU A 190 6.99 -11.68 9.26
C LEU A 190 6.98 -10.33 8.53
N CYS A 191 6.93 -9.21 9.26
CA CYS A 191 7.02 -7.88 8.66
C CYS A 191 8.35 -7.69 7.89
N PHE A 192 9.47 -8.22 8.42
CA PHE A 192 10.76 -8.19 7.71
C PHE A 192 10.78 -8.98 6.40
N LEU A 193 9.85 -9.92 6.22
CA LEU A 193 9.75 -10.72 5.00
C LEU A 193 8.82 -10.11 3.96
N LEU A 194 7.88 -9.26 4.38
CA LEU A 194 6.80 -8.78 3.54
C LEU A 194 6.97 -7.32 3.10
N PHE A 195 7.30 -6.43 4.05
CA PHE A 195 7.23 -5.00 3.78
C PHE A 195 8.39 -4.46 2.91
N ALA A 196 8.04 -3.50 2.06
CA ALA A 196 8.91 -2.83 1.09
C ALA A 196 8.54 -1.35 0.96
N ASP A 197 9.33 -0.59 0.21
CA ASP A 197 9.07 0.82 -0.10
C ASP A 197 8.47 0.96 -1.49
N GLY A 198 7.57 1.92 -1.65
CA GLY A 198 6.96 2.20 -2.94
C GLY A 198 6.12 3.47 -2.95
N CYS A 199 5.89 3.98 -4.15
CA CYS A 199 5.05 5.13 -4.39
C CYS A 199 4.11 4.88 -5.56
N SER A 200 2.91 5.44 -5.49
CA SER A 200 2.01 5.59 -6.61
C SER A 200 1.51 7.02 -6.72
N ALA A 201 1.31 7.49 -7.93
CA ALA A 201 0.62 8.72 -8.25
C ALA A 201 -0.54 8.43 -9.19
N ALA A 202 -1.68 9.10 -9.01
CA ALA A 202 -2.86 8.89 -9.82
C ALA A 202 -3.59 10.21 -10.08
N LEU A 203 -4.22 10.31 -11.25
CA LEU A 203 -5.09 11.43 -11.61
C LEU A 203 -6.53 10.96 -11.59
N VAL A 204 -7.39 11.74 -10.92
CA VAL A 204 -8.84 11.49 -10.84
C VAL A 204 -9.59 12.71 -11.29
N THR A 205 -10.45 12.56 -12.31
CA THR A 205 -11.25 13.65 -12.91
C THR A 205 -12.66 13.16 -13.28
N ALA A 206 -13.44 14.03 -13.90
CA ALA A 206 -14.73 13.69 -14.50
C ALA A 206 -14.61 13.19 -15.97
N GLU A 207 -13.40 13.18 -16.55
CA GLU A 207 -13.17 12.69 -17.91
C GLU A 207 -13.45 11.18 -17.99
N GLU A 208 -14.25 10.76 -18.97
CA GLU A 208 -14.68 9.34 -19.14
C GLU A 208 -13.56 8.49 -19.74
N GLU A 209 -12.48 8.31 -18.96
CA GLU A 209 -11.31 7.51 -19.30
C GLU A 209 -10.82 6.77 -18.08
N GLY A 210 -10.36 5.53 -18.27
CA GLY A 210 -9.80 4.70 -17.19
C GLY A 210 -10.87 3.93 -16.40
N PHE A 211 -10.85 4.03 -15.08
CA PHE A 211 -11.80 3.34 -14.22
C PHE A 211 -12.83 4.29 -13.62
N ARG A 212 -14.09 4.19 -14.04
CA ARG A 212 -15.19 4.86 -13.36
C ARG A 212 -15.36 4.30 -11.94
N MET A 213 -15.32 5.14 -10.94
CA MET A 213 -15.47 4.74 -9.54
C MET A 213 -16.95 4.67 -9.14
N ASP A 214 -17.55 3.50 -9.23
CA ASP A 214 -18.99 3.29 -9.09
C ASP A 214 -19.47 3.43 -7.64
N GLY A 215 -18.69 2.90 -6.67
CA GLY A 215 -19.08 2.98 -5.27
C GLY A 215 -18.00 2.47 -4.32
N PHE A 216 -18.19 2.78 -3.05
CA PHE A 216 -17.28 2.39 -1.98
C PHE A 216 -18.07 1.71 -0.86
N HIS A 217 -17.41 0.81 -0.13
CA HIS A 217 -17.96 0.21 1.08
C HIS A 217 -16.82 0.07 2.10
N ALA A 218 -17.15 0.32 3.38
CA ALA A 218 -16.24 0.13 4.49
C ALA A 218 -16.85 -0.85 5.50
N ALA A 219 -16.02 -1.71 6.07
CA ALA A 219 -16.41 -2.62 7.14
C ALA A 219 -15.37 -2.58 8.25
N LEU A 220 -15.86 -2.57 9.50
CA LEU A 220 -15.04 -2.76 10.71
C LEU A 220 -15.32 -4.14 11.28
N PHE A 221 -14.28 -4.78 11.81
CA PHE A 221 -14.35 -6.09 12.49
C PHE A 221 -13.98 -5.87 13.96
N PRO A 222 -14.93 -5.43 14.82
CA PRO A 222 -14.64 -4.94 16.18
C PRO A 222 -13.92 -5.95 17.08
N ASP A 223 -14.25 -7.23 16.94
CA ASP A 223 -13.66 -8.32 17.73
C ASP A 223 -12.21 -8.66 17.32
N ALA A 224 -11.66 -7.93 16.36
CA ALA A 224 -10.32 -8.13 15.82
C ALA A 224 -9.47 -6.84 15.83
N SER A 225 -9.80 -5.89 16.69
CA SER A 225 -9.20 -4.55 16.74
C SER A 225 -7.71 -4.54 17.07
N ASP A 226 -7.19 -5.58 17.69
CA ASP A 226 -5.80 -5.77 18.08
C ASP A 226 -4.97 -6.58 17.05
N GLN A 227 -5.61 -7.13 16.02
CA GLN A 227 -4.93 -8.04 15.07
C GLN A 227 -4.03 -7.32 14.07
N ILE A 228 -4.36 -6.07 13.71
CA ILE A 228 -3.47 -5.19 12.93
C ILE A 228 -3.41 -3.86 13.65
N THR A 229 -2.24 -3.51 14.17
CA THR A 229 -2.01 -2.23 14.84
C THR A 229 -0.74 -1.55 14.31
N TRP A 230 -0.69 -0.23 14.41
CA TRP A 230 0.42 0.58 13.99
C TRP A 230 0.58 1.76 14.97
N HIS A 231 1.63 1.75 15.76
CA HIS A 231 1.87 2.72 16.84
C HIS A 231 3.20 3.43 16.68
N ILE A 232 3.26 4.70 17.04
CA ILE A 232 4.51 5.45 17.08
C ILE A 232 5.22 5.11 18.40
N GLY A 233 6.38 4.44 18.28
CA GLY A 233 7.26 4.12 19.39
C GLY A 233 8.54 4.95 19.37
N ASP A 234 9.36 4.81 20.40
CA ASP A 234 10.67 5.51 20.52
C ASP A 234 11.72 4.96 19.54
N ALA A 235 11.60 3.68 19.18
CA ALA A 235 12.54 2.98 18.31
C ALA A 235 12.04 2.81 16.87
N GLY A 236 11.03 3.54 16.47
CA GLY A 236 10.36 3.45 15.18
C GLY A 236 8.85 3.31 15.36
N PHE A 237 8.15 2.92 14.29
CA PHE A 237 6.73 2.61 14.37
C PHE A 237 6.55 1.11 14.56
N ASP A 238 5.79 0.75 15.61
CA ASP A 238 5.58 -0.63 16.01
C ASP A 238 4.38 -1.22 15.30
N MET A 239 4.59 -2.30 14.57
CA MET A 239 3.55 -3.01 13.86
C MET A 239 3.23 -4.34 14.52
N THR A 240 1.94 -4.59 14.74
CA THR A 240 1.42 -5.93 14.99
C THR A 240 0.68 -6.42 13.75
N LEU A 241 1.02 -7.62 13.30
CA LEU A 241 0.29 -8.34 12.25
C LEU A 241 0.07 -9.77 12.75
N ALA A 242 -1.06 -9.96 13.42
CA ALA A 242 -1.38 -11.25 14.03
C ALA A 242 -1.57 -12.35 12.99
N GLY A 243 -1.02 -13.53 13.25
CA GLY A 243 -1.17 -14.71 12.39
C GLY A 243 -2.62 -15.19 12.23
N THR A 244 -3.55 -14.67 13.03
CA THR A 244 -4.99 -14.96 12.97
C THR A 244 -5.77 -14.13 11.93
N VAL A 245 -5.21 -13.02 11.43
CA VAL A 245 -5.87 -12.13 10.46
C VAL A 245 -6.48 -12.89 9.27
N PRO A 246 -5.77 -13.83 8.61
CA PRO A 246 -6.36 -14.56 7.48
C PRO A 246 -7.62 -15.35 7.85
N LEU A 247 -7.61 -15.99 9.03
CA LEU A 247 -8.77 -16.74 9.51
C LEU A 247 -9.97 -15.84 9.82
N THR A 248 -9.71 -14.68 10.42
CA THR A 248 -10.73 -13.67 10.71
C THR A 248 -11.37 -13.17 9.42
N LEU A 249 -10.56 -12.83 8.41
CA LEU A 249 -11.06 -12.38 7.12
C LEU A 249 -11.87 -13.47 6.40
N ALA A 250 -11.37 -14.70 6.34
CA ALA A 250 -12.08 -15.81 5.68
C ALA A 250 -13.47 -16.06 6.31
N ARG A 251 -13.63 -15.81 7.61
CA ARG A 251 -14.90 -15.97 8.32
C ARG A 251 -15.84 -14.79 8.17
N ALA A 252 -15.31 -13.56 8.13
CA ALA A 252 -16.12 -12.35 8.14
C ALA A 252 -16.55 -11.89 6.74
N LEU A 253 -15.70 -12.07 5.72
CA LEU A 253 -15.97 -11.58 4.37
C LEU A 253 -17.26 -12.11 3.74
N PRO A 254 -17.69 -13.38 3.93
CA PRO A 254 -18.96 -13.87 3.40
C PRO A 254 -20.16 -13.00 3.77
N ASP A 255 -20.22 -12.50 5.01
CA ASP A 255 -21.33 -11.65 5.49
C ASP A 255 -21.33 -10.26 4.84
N HIS A 256 -20.19 -9.82 4.33
CA HIS A 256 -20.01 -8.52 3.65
C HIS A 256 -20.08 -8.59 2.13
N THR A 257 -20.11 -9.79 1.54
CA THR A 257 -20.05 -10.01 0.08
C THR A 257 -21.05 -9.16 -0.68
N ARG A 258 -22.32 -9.16 -0.26
CA ARG A 258 -23.37 -8.37 -0.94
C ARG A 258 -23.06 -6.88 -0.98
N ALA A 259 -22.53 -6.33 0.10
CA ALA A 259 -22.19 -4.91 0.20
C ALA A 259 -20.92 -4.59 -0.62
N ILE A 260 -19.90 -5.46 -0.57
CA ILE A 260 -18.67 -5.35 -1.35
C ILE A 260 -19.00 -5.34 -2.84
N LEU A 261 -19.81 -6.28 -3.32
CA LEU A 261 -20.21 -6.40 -4.72
C LEU A 261 -21.30 -5.39 -5.14
N GLY A 262 -21.90 -4.66 -4.18
CA GLY A 262 -23.00 -3.72 -4.45
C GLY A 262 -24.25 -4.39 -4.99
N GLY A 263 -24.48 -5.65 -4.61
CA GLY A 263 -25.60 -6.48 -5.06
C GLY A 263 -25.40 -7.20 -6.40
N ALA A 264 -24.23 -7.06 -7.03
CA ALA A 264 -23.86 -7.86 -8.21
C ALA A 264 -23.56 -9.32 -7.82
N ASN A 265 -23.61 -10.24 -8.79
CA ASN A 265 -23.15 -11.61 -8.58
C ASN A 265 -21.63 -11.70 -8.76
N HIS A 266 -20.99 -12.75 -8.23
CA HIS A 266 -19.55 -12.97 -8.40
C HIS A 266 -19.15 -13.06 -9.88
N GLY A 267 -19.93 -13.75 -10.71
CA GLY A 267 -19.69 -13.88 -12.15
C GLY A 267 -19.81 -12.57 -12.95
N ASP A 268 -20.30 -11.49 -12.32
CA ASP A 268 -20.37 -10.16 -12.93
C ASP A 268 -19.09 -9.32 -12.67
N ILE A 269 -18.10 -9.87 -11.96
CA ILE A 269 -16.84 -9.20 -11.61
C ILE A 269 -15.69 -9.82 -12.38
N ASP A 270 -15.11 -9.05 -13.28
CA ASP A 270 -14.01 -9.46 -14.15
C ASP A 270 -12.64 -9.20 -13.52
N LEU A 271 -12.53 -8.14 -12.68
CA LEU A 271 -11.27 -7.62 -12.17
C LEU A 271 -11.27 -7.57 -10.64
N TRP A 272 -10.31 -8.27 -10.00
CA TRP A 272 -10.17 -8.31 -8.54
C TRP A 272 -8.85 -7.68 -8.09
N ALA A 273 -8.87 -6.39 -7.79
CA ALA A 273 -7.70 -5.65 -7.29
C ALA A 273 -7.58 -5.78 -5.76
N VAL A 274 -7.17 -6.95 -5.29
CA VAL A 274 -7.01 -7.20 -3.85
C VAL A 274 -5.61 -6.78 -3.41
N HIS A 275 -5.55 -5.90 -2.39
CA HIS A 275 -4.29 -5.52 -1.76
C HIS A 275 -3.55 -6.77 -1.26
N PRO A 276 -2.34 -7.06 -1.74
CA PRO A 276 -1.61 -8.26 -1.36
C PRO A 276 -0.82 -8.03 -0.06
N GLY A 277 -1.53 -7.98 1.08
CA GLY A 277 -0.93 -7.82 2.41
C GLY A 277 0.02 -8.96 2.80
N GLY A 278 -0.09 -10.09 2.11
CA GLY A 278 0.69 -11.31 2.24
C GLY A 278 -0.06 -12.46 1.57
N ARG A 279 0.62 -13.56 1.26
CA ARG A 279 0.02 -14.71 0.59
C ARG A 279 -1.24 -15.22 1.31
N SER A 280 -1.18 -15.43 2.62
CA SER A 280 -2.29 -15.97 3.40
C SER A 280 -3.51 -15.04 3.43
N ILE A 281 -3.29 -13.72 3.29
CA ILE A 281 -4.37 -12.74 3.15
C ILE A 281 -5.08 -12.93 1.80
N LEU A 282 -4.33 -13.05 0.72
CA LEU A 282 -4.90 -13.32 -0.60
C LEU A 282 -5.68 -14.65 -0.63
N ASP A 283 -5.12 -15.69 -0.03
CA ASP A 283 -5.80 -16.99 0.07
C ASP A 283 -7.09 -16.89 0.89
N ALA A 284 -7.10 -16.14 1.99
CA ALA A 284 -8.28 -15.91 2.82
C ALA A 284 -9.38 -15.11 2.08
N VAL A 285 -8.99 -14.08 1.34
CA VAL A 285 -9.93 -13.27 0.53
C VAL A 285 -10.50 -14.10 -0.60
N MET A 286 -9.67 -14.88 -1.29
CA MET A 286 -10.08 -15.80 -2.35
C MET A 286 -11.18 -16.75 -1.87
N HIS A 287 -10.98 -17.37 -0.71
CA HIS A 287 -12.00 -18.28 -0.14
C HIS A 287 -13.22 -17.55 0.42
N GLY A 288 -12.99 -16.41 1.12
CA GLY A 288 -14.07 -15.66 1.77
C GLY A 288 -15.04 -14.96 0.81
N LEU A 289 -14.57 -14.62 -0.40
CA LEU A 289 -15.37 -13.99 -1.44
C LEU A 289 -15.60 -14.91 -2.65
N ASP A 290 -15.25 -16.19 -2.58
CA ASP A 290 -15.38 -17.16 -3.67
C ASP A 290 -14.79 -16.66 -5.02
N ILE A 291 -13.59 -16.07 -4.94
CA ILE A 291 -12.87 -15.54 -6.11
C ILE A 291 -12.17 -16.71 -6.82
N PRO A 292 -12.29 -16.84 -8.15
CA PRO A 292 -11.55 -17.87 -8.88
C PRO A 292 -10.02 -17.64 -8.71
N PRO A 293 -9.21 -18.72 -8.64
CA PRO A 293 -7.77 -18.63 -8.38
C PRO A 293 -7.02 -17.63 -9.27
N GLU A 294 -7.34 -17.60 -10.55
CA GLU A 294 -6.79 -16.69 -11.57
C GLU A 294 -7.17 -15.21 -11.34
N GLY A 295 -8.28 -14.96 -10.66
CA GLY A 295 -8.75 -13.61 -10.34
C GLY A 295 -7.75 -12.81 -9.47
N LEU A 296 -6.86 -13.49 -8.76
CA LEU A 296 -5.84 -12.85 -7.92
C LEU A 296 -4.42 -12.87 -8.51
N ASP A 297 -4.24 -13.31 -9.75
CA ASP A 297 -2.90 -13.44 -10.35
C ASP A 297 -2.14 -12.12 -10.40
N THR A 298 -2.81 -10.99 -10.71
CA THR A 298 -2.19 -9.66 -10.68
C THR A 298 -1.73 -9.28 -9.28
N SER A 299 -2.58 -9.49 -8.27
CA SER A 299 -2.24 -9.22 -6.86
C SER A 299 -1.07 -10.09 -6.38
N ARG A 300 -1.06 -11.38 -6.74
CA ARG A 300 0.05 -12.30 -6.43
C ARG A 300 1.35 -11.90 -7.13
N THR A 301 1.26 -11.45 -8.38
CA THR A 301 2.41 -10.94 -9.13
C THR A 301 3.01 -9.71 -8.49
N VAL A 302 2.18 -8.74 -8.08
CA VAL A 302 2.66 -7.54 -7.36
C VAL A 302 3.34 -7.91 -6.05
N LEU A 303 2.76 -8.83 -5.25
CA LEU A 303 3.38 -9.30 -4.00
C LEU A 303 4.73 -9.96 -4.26
N ARG A 304 4.80 -10.84 -5.25
CA ARG A 304 6.02 -11.57 -5.60
C ARG A 304 7.16 -10.63 -6.00
N ASP A 305 6.86 -9.60 -6.80
CA ASP A 305 7.86 -8.77 -7.47
C ASP A 305 8.17 -7.47 -6.72
N ASN A 306 7.33 -7.08 -5.74
CA ASN A 306 7.50 -5.81 -5.03
C ASN A 306 7.37 -5.93 -3.51
N GLY A 307 6.81 -7.03 -2.99
CA GLY A 307 6.43 -7.13 -1.59
C GLY A 307 5.19 -6.29 -1.24
N ASN A 308 5.01 -6.03 0.04
CA ASN A 308 3.93 -5.20 0.56
C ASN A 308 4.45 -3.77 0.82
N MET A 309 4.07 -2.82 -0.01
CA MET A 309 4.40 -1.39 0.10
C MET A 309 3.25 -0.62 0.78
N SER A 310 2.57 -1.25 1.75
CA SER A 310 1.45 -0.66 2.47
C SER A 310 0.40 -0.04 1.53
N SER A 311 0.01 1.22 1.72
CA SER A 311 -1.04 1.89 0.94
C SER A 311 -0.76 1.94 -0.57
N ALA A 312 0.49 2.01 -0.98
CA ALA A 312 0.82 2.06 -2.41
C ALA A 312 0.53 0.74 -3.15
N THR A 313 0.55 -0.41 -2.48
CA THR A 313 0.55 -1.73 -3.13
C THR A 313 -0.67 -1.99 -4.00
N VAL A 314 -1.87 -1.66 -3.53
CA VAL A 314 -3.11 -1.88 -4.32
C VAL A 314 -3.13 -1.02 -5.59
N MET A 315 -2.43 0.11 -5.59
CA MET A 315 -2.31 0.98 -6.77
C MET A 315 -1.44 0.34 -7.85
N PHE A 316 -0.41 -0.45 -7.48
CA PHE A 316 0.37 -1.26 -8.44
C PHE A 316 -0.51 -2.33 -9.10
N VAL A 317 -1.43 -2.91 -8.33
CA VAL A 317 -2.41 -3.86 -8.89
C VAL A 317 -3.35 -3.16 -9.86
N LEU A 318 -3.91 -2.01 -9.46
CA LEU A 318 -4.83 -1.21 -10.29
C LEU A 318 -4.14 -0.70 -11.55
N GLU A 319 -2.86 -0.26 -11.49
CA GLU A 319 -2.09 0.17 -12.67
C GLU A 319 -1.98 -0.95 -13.70
N GLN A 320 -1.60 -2.16 -13.26
CA GLN A 320 -1.48 -3.31 -14.17
C GLN A 320 -2.82 -3.73 -14.77
N MET A 321 -3.92 -3.60 -14.01
CA MET A 321 -5.26 -3.88 -14.51
C MET A 321 -5.72 -2.80 -15.50
N LEU A 322 -5.49 -1.54 -15.19
CA LEU A 322 -5.84 -0.41 -16.07
C LEU A 322 -5.19 -0.54 -17.46
N ALA A 323 -3.93 -0.98 -17.49
CA ALA A 323 -3.18 -1.16 -18.73
C ALA A 323 -3.69 -2.32 -19.61
N ARG A 324 -4.53 -3.22 -19.09
CA ARG A 324 -4.97 -4.46 -19.77
C ARG A 324 -6.47 -4.62 -19.84
N SER A 325 -7.23 -3.77 -19.14
CA SER A 325 -8.68 -3.86 -19.08
C SER A 325 -9.34 -3.47 -20.39
N GLU A 326 -10.48 -4.05 -20.65
CA GLU A 326 -11.37 -3.74 -21.76
C GLU A 326 -12.57 -2.94 -21.26
N ALA A 327 -13.09 -2.02 -22.09
CA ALA A 327 -14.24 -1.21 -21.74
C ALA A 327 -15.45 -2.10 -21.37
N GLY A 328 -16.13 -1.74 -20.30
CA GLY A 328 -17.27 -2.45 -19.74
C GLY A 328 -16.93 -3.51 -18.69
N GLN A 329 -15.66 -3.91 -18.53
CA GLN A 329 -15.26 -4.82 -17.45
C GLN A 329 -15.52 -4.20 -16.09
N ARG A 330 -16.08 -4.97 -15.18
CA ARG A 330 -16.42 -4.55 -13.82
C ARG A 330 -15.40 -5.09 -12.83
N GLY A 331 -15.01 -4.26 -11.87
CA GLY A 331 -14.00 -4.64 -10.90
C GLY A 331 -14.31 -4.24 -9.47
N VAL A 332 -13.60 -4.91 -8.55
CA VAL A 332 -13.58 -4.60 -7.12
C VAL A 332 -12.14 -4.45 -6.66
N ALA A 333 -11.81 -3.30 -6.09
CA ALA A 333 -10.58 -3.09 -5.32
C ALA A 333 -10.89 -3.26 -3.83
N LEU A 334 -10.00 -3.95 -3.09
CA LEU A 334 -10.18 -4.29 -1.68
C LEU A 334 -8.84 -4.20 -0.95
N ALA A 335 -8.83 -3.50 0.19
CA ALA A 335 -7.67 -3.41 1.07
C ALA A 335 -8.09 -3.50 2.54
N PHE A 336 -7.15 -3.94 3.39
CA PHE A 336 -7.36 -4.07 4.83
C PHE A 336 -6.40 -3.16 5.59
N GLY A 337 -6.80 -2.77 6.80
CA GLY A 337 -6.01 -1.88 7.63
C GLY A 337 -6.22 -2.11 9.13
N PRO A 338 -5.55 -1.28 9.96
CA PRO A 338 -5.64 -1.34 11.41
C PRO A 338 -7.07 -1.28 11.95
N GLY A 339 -7.29 -1.90 13.13
CA GLY A 339 -8.56 -1.94 13.81
C GLY A 339 -9.48 -3.09 13.40
N LEU A 340 -8.95 -4.06 12.79
CA LEU A 340 -9.17 -4.75 11.54
C LEU A 340 -10.34 -4.16 10.78
N SER A 341 -10.04 -3.51 9.69
CA SER A 341 -11.03 -2.88 8.82
C SER A 341 -10.78 -3.23 7.36
N ALA A 342 -11.81 -3.14 6.55
CA ALA A 342 -11.75 -3.30 5.11
C ALA A 342 -12.32 -2.06 4.42
N GLU A 343 -11.64 -1.60 3.38
CA GLU A 343 -12.13 -0.57 2.46
C GLU A 343 -12.21 -1.16 1.06
N THR A 344 -13.30 -0.88 0.37
CA THR A 344 -13.53 -1.41 -0.98
C THR A 344 -13.98 -0.32 -1.94
N MET A 345 -13.64 -0.49 -3.21
CA MET A 345 -14.07 0.34 -4.33
C MET A 345 -14.57 -0.57 -5.44
N ARG A 346 -15.79 -0.33 -5.92
CA ARG A 346 -16.28 -0.92 -7.19
C ARG A 346 -15.96 0.05 -8.31
N PHE A 347 -15.58 -0.51 -9.45
CA PHE A 347 -15.25 0.28 -10.64
C PHE A 347 -15.66 -0.43 -11.93
N THR A 348 -15.77 0.35 -12.98
CA THR A 348 -15.99 -0.15 -14.35
C THR A 348 -14.96 0.47 -15.27
N ALA A 349 -14.32 -0.32 -16.13
CA ALA A 349 -13.40 0.16 -17.15
C ALA A 349 -14.17 0.91 -18.25
N CYS A 350 -13.64 2.04 -18.70
CA CYS A 350 -14.20 2.91 -19.74
C CYS A 350 -13.44 2.78 -21.05
#